data_4e52e4340181d25c787a557f8444a677
#
_entry.id   4e52e4340181d25c787a557f8444a677
#
_cell.length_a   1.000
_cell.length_b   1.000
_cell.length_c   1.000
_cell.angle_alpha   90.00
_cell.angle_beta   90.00
_cell.angle_gamma   90.00
#
_symmetry.space_group_name_H-M   'P 1'
#
loop_
_entity.id
_entity.type
_entity.pdbx_description
1 polymer ?
#
loop_
_entity_poly.entity_id
_entity_poly.type
_entity_poly.pdbx_seq_one_letter_code
_entity_poly.pdbx_strand_id
1 'polypeptide(L)'
;VIGYKGEKSKKKILSLKPIYVLILVVLGVYAYLFLLNPPTNFIHFNNKIFNSYFALQIFEVVVIMLLTIYTGLKKFIRPRTKILLYIGSSLPFLYLYIVRYHYWKQSYLVFDIFDRINYIFFIFSVFVFLYFTVEAVILWYSYNKRQKITALDFKDEKIKKQFHIYVLIPCLNEELVIQTTLKSILKNNYENLVVTVIDDASDDRSLEKISEIQDSRLNVLRRIKPNAQKGKGTALNWAYYQISEQIQEAGIAPEDVLIAIIDADTKLDNNYFEKVNMAFNHDAKLTGLQSKVRVTNLLKDASQDLEFSEIINATQMFRTLTNTVAFGGNGQFCKLSTLQALNEDPWTDSLVEDFDLSTRLFLSDIEVKNAQFDDIYIEQTGIINDNEALVKQRVRWAQGNIQSSKYFADDSVKKIAE
;
A
#
# COMPACT_ATOMS: atom_id res chain seq x y z
N VAL A 1 -25.83 -18.92 -37.11
CA VAL A 1 -24.60 -19.73 -36.86
C VAL A 1 -23.42 -18.98 -37.52
N ILE A 2 -22.77 -18.13 -36.81
CA ILE A 2 -21.49 -17.53 -37.25
C ILE A 2 -20.50 -17.76 -36.11
N GLY A 3 -19.61 -18.73 -36.38
CA GLY A 3 -18.54 -19.08 -35.45
C GLY A 3 -17.48 -18.01 -35.36
N TYR A 4 -17.29 -17.43 -34.19
CA TYR A 4 -16.14 -16.59 -33.85
C TYR A 4 -14.93 -17.53 -33.62
N LYS A 5 -14.06 -17.65 -34.62
CA LYS A 5 -12.72 -18.21 -34.44
C LYS A 5 -11.90 -17.20 -33.66
N GLY A 6 -11.69 -17.46 -32.37
CA GLY A 6 -10.77 -16.73 -31.54
C GLY A 6 -9.34 -16.90 -32.04
N GLU A 7 -8.76 -15.87 -32.64
CA GLU A 7 -7.32 -15.78 -32.88
C GLU A 7 -6.59 -15.83 -31.51
N LYS A 8 -5.94 -16.98 -31.26
CA LYS A 8 -4.95 -17.07 -30.21
C LYS A 8 -3.78 -16.15 -30.56
N SER A 9 -3.82 -14.91 -30.07
CA SER A 9 -2.67 -14.01 -30.06
C SER A 9 -1.48 -14.75 -29.45
N LYS A 10 -0.54 -15.19 -30.26
CA LYS A 10 0.76 -15.66 -29.82
C LYS A 10 1.47 -14.51 -29.12
N LYS A 11 1.31 -14.38 -27.79
CA LYS A 11 2.11 -13.46 -26.97
C LYS A 11 3.57 -13.80 -27.21
N LYS A 12 4.28 -12.92 -27.92
CA LYS A 12 5.72 -12.97 -28.07
C LYS A 12 6.34 -12.95 -26.67
N ILE A 13 6.77 -14.12 -26.20
CA ILE A 13 7.58 -14.23 -24.99
C ILE A 13 8.88 -13.49 -25.29
N LEU A 14 9.06 -12.32 -24.74
CA LEU A 14 10.31 -11.57 -24.89
C LEU A 14 11.43 -12.48 -24.38
N SER A 15 12.38 -12.84 -25.25
CA SER A 15 13.48 -13.72 -24.87
C SER A 15 14.26 -13.01 -23.75
N LEU A 16 14.43 -13.69 -22.62
CA LEU A 16 15.25 -13.21 -21.50
C LEU A 16 16.74 -13.14 -21.84
N LYS A 17 17.11 -13.61 -23.04
CA LYS A 17 18.51 -13.66 -23.53
C LYS A 17 19.29 -12.34 -23.36
N PRO A 18 18.75 -11.15 -23.70
CA PRO A 18 19.52 -9.91 -23.54
C PRO A 18 19.80 -9.56 -22.08
N ILE A 19 18.88 -9.91 -21.16
CA ILE A 19 19.03 -9.63 -19.73
C ILE A 19 20.09 -10.56 -19.10
N TYR A 20 20.09 -11.84 -19.44
CA TYR A 20 21.12 -12.77 -19.01
C TYR A 20 22.50 -12.40 -19.58
N VAL A 21 22.56 -11.93 -20.83
CA VAL A 21 23.79 -11.41 -21.42
C VAL A 21 24.29 -10.19 -20.65
N LEU A 22 23.40 -9.25 -20.30
CA LEU A 22 23.77 -8.08 -19.51
C LEU A 22 24.31 -8.46 -18.12
N ILE A 23 23.64 -9.39 -17.42
CA ILE A 23 24.10 -9.91 -16.13
C ILE A 23 25.48 -10.59 -16.27
N LEU A 24 25.66 -11.41 -17.29
CA LEU A 24 26.93 -12.09 -17.55
C LEU A 24 28.04 -11.08 -17.89
N VAL A 25 27.75 -10.03 -18.65
CA VAL A 25 28.69 -8.95 -18.95
C VAL A 25 29.09 -8.22 -17.67
N VAL A 26 28.13 -7.85 -16.83
CA VAL A 26 28.40 -7.21 -15.54
C VAL A 26 29.27 -8.10 -14.65
N LEU A 27 28.91 -9.39 -14.50
CA LEU A 27 29.70 -10.36 -13.74
C LEU A 27 31.09 -10.57 -14.35
N GLY A 28 31.20 -10.58 -15.69
CA GLY A 28 32.49 -10.69 -16.41
C GLY A 28 33.38 -9.47 -16.16
N VAL A 29 32.84 -8.26 -16.19
CA VAL A 29 33.56 -7.02 -15.86
C VAL A 29 34.06 -7.07 -14.43
N TYR A 30 33.21 -7.52 -13.47
CA TYR A 30 33.62 -7.70 -12.08
C TYR A 30 34.74 -8.73 -11.93
N ALA A 31 34.63 -9.89 -12.55
CA ALA A 31 35.63 -10.93 -12.51
C ALA A 31 36.94 -10.43 -13.12
N TYR A 32 36.85 -9.70 -14.23
CA TYR A 32 38.03 -9.10 -14.89
C TYR A 32 38.73 -8.08 -13.99
N LEU A 33 37.97 -7.16 -13.36
CA LEU A 33 38.55 -6.18 -12.43
C LEU A 33 39.14 -6.83 -11.19
N PHE A 34 38.55 -7.92 -10.70
CA PHE A 34 39.07 -8.72 -9.60
C PHE A 34 40.38 -9.42 -9.97
N LEU A 35 40.47 -9.98 -11.17
CA LEU A 35 41.68 -10.68 -11.65
C LEU A 35 42.84 -9.70 -11.92
N LEU A 36 42.51 -8.48 -12.37
CA LEU A 36 43.54 -7.46 -12.64
C LEU A 36 44.09 -6.83 -11.34
N ASN A 37 43.33 -6.85 -10.28
CA ASN A 37 43.69 -6.23 -8.99
C ASN A 37 43.44 -7.21 -7.84
N PRO A 38 44.26 -8.27 -7.71
CA PRO A 38 44.10 -9.21 -6.61
C PRO A 38 44.35 -8.51 -5.26
N PRO A 39 43.64 -8.92 -4.21
CA PRO A 39 43.63 -8.22 -2.90
C PRO A 39 44.97 -8.10 -2.19
N THR A 40 46.00 -8.76 -2.65
CA THR A 40 47.32 -8.80 -2.01
C THR A 40 48.20 -7.56 -2.25
N ASN A 41 47.89 -6.69 -3.22
CA ASN A 41 48.73 -5.53 -3.61
C ASN A 41 48.16 -4.15 -3.25
N PHE A 42 47.22 -4.07 -2.31
CA PHE A 42 46.44 -2.86 -2.03
C PHE A 42 47.06 -1.84 -1.07
N ILE A 43 48.33 -1.95 -0.73
CA ILE A 43 48.99 -1.01 0.18
C ILE A 43 49.28 0.33 -0.48
N HIS A 44 49.23 0.43 -1.80
CA HIS A 44 49.31 1.71 -2.54
C HIS A 44 48.00 2.00 -3.27
N PHE A 45 47.04 2.60 -2.58
CA PHE A 45 45.82 3.14 -3.16
C PHE A 45 46.17 4.30 -4.12
N ASN A 46 46.39 3.98 -5.38
CA ASN A 46 46.56 4.97 -6.42
C ASN A 46 45.14 5.53 -6.73
N ASN A 47 45.01 6.87 -6.82
CA ASN A 47 43.76 7.58 -7.14
C ASN A 47 43.00 7.03 -8.38
N LYS A 48 43.73 6.37 -9.32
CA LYS A 48 43.13 5.71 -10.47
C LYS A 48 42.24 4.53 -10.09
N ILE A 49 42.59 3.73 -9.10
CA ILE A 49 41.81 2.55 -8.65
C ILE A 49 40.53 3.03 -7.94
N PHE A 50 40.67 4.05 -7.10
CA PHE A 50 39.51 4.67 -6.44
C PHE A 50 38.48 5.20 -7.44
N ASN A 51 38.94 5.96 -8.45
CA ASN A 51 38.05 6.50 -9.48
C ASN A 51 37.36 5.38 -10.30
N SER A 52 38.04 4.25 -10.52
CA SER A 52 37.45 3.10 -11.22
C SER A 52 36.36 2.42 -10.38
N TYR A 53 36.54 2.26 -9.08
CA TYR A 53 35.53 1.71 -8.18
C TYR A 53 34.34 2.64 -8.02
N PHE A 54 34.56 3.94 -7.92
CA PHE A 54 33.50 4.93 -7.85
C PHE A 54 32.67 4.97 -9.14
N ALA A 55 33.33 4.98 -10.29
CA ALA A 55 32.66 4.90 -11.59
C ALA A 55 31.85 3.61 -11.74
N LEU A 56 32.36 2.49 -11.24
CA LEU A 56 31.66 1.21 -11.24
C LEU A 56 30.41 1.25 -10.35
N GLN A 57 30.46 1.89 -9.19
CA GLN A 57 29.31 2.06 -8.30
C GLN A 57 28.21 2.91 -8.94
N ILE A 58 28.58 4.03 -9.59
CA ILE A 58 27.63 4.85 -10.33
C ILE A 58 26.99 4.02 -11.44
N PHE A 59 27.80 3.26 -12.19
CA PHE A 59 27.31 2.38 -13.25
C PHE A 59 26.30 1.36 -12.71
N GLU A 60 26.55 0.75 -11.56
CA GLU A 60 25.63 -0.20 -10.92
C GLU A 60 24.31 0.44 -10.52
N VAL A 61 24.37 1.61 -9.85
CA VAL A 61 23.16 2.36 -9.50
C VAL A 61 22.33 2.69 -10.72
N VAL A 62 22.99 3.13 -11.81
CA VAL A 62 22.33 3.41 -13.09
C VAL A 62 21.72 2.15 -13.68
N VAL A 63 22.44 1.01 -13.70
CA VAL A 63 21.92 -0.27 -14.20
C VAL A 63 20.71 -0.74 -13.39
N ILE A 64 20.76 -0.65 -12.07
CA ILE A 64 19.62 -1.03 -11.21
C ILE A 64 18.44 -0.10 -11.45
N MET A 65 18.68 1.20 -11.55
CA MET A 65 17.62 2.18 -11.83
C MET A 65 16.98 1.89 -13.21
N LEU A 66 17.78 1.62 -14.24
CA LEU A 66 17.27 1.26 -15.56
C LEU A 66 16.52 -0.08 -15.56
N LEU A 67 16.99 -1.09 -14.83
CA LEU A 67 16.30 -2.36 -14.66
C LEU A 67 14.98 -2.18 -13.91
N THR A 68 14.95 -1.36 -12.89
CA THR A 68 13.73 -1.03 -12.13
C THR A 68 12.71 -0.33 -13.01
N ILE A 69 13.13 0.69 -13.76
CA ILE A 69 12.29 1.38 -14.75
C ILE A 69 11.79 0.41 -15.81
N TYR A 70 12.69 -0.41 -16.39
CA TYR A 70 12.33 -1.38 -17.41
C TYR A 70 11.33 -2.43 -16.91
N THR A 71 11.52 -2.96 -15.70
CA THR A 71 10.61 -3.95 -15.11
C THR A 71 9.28 -3.31 -14.72
N GLY A 72 9.29 -2.04 -14.29
CA GLY A 72 8.08 -1.25 -14.01
C GLY A 72 7.25 -0.98 -15.27
N LEU A 73 7.88 -0.62 -16.37
CA LEU A 73 7.22 -0.32 -17.65
C LEU A 73 6.64 -1.56 -18.36
N LYS A 74 7.11 -2.77 -18.06
CA LYS A 74 6.68 -4.01 -18.71
C LYS A 74 5.66 -4.78 -17.88
N LYS A 75 4.37 -4.54 -18.11
CA LYS A 75 3.23 -5.29 -17.52
C LYS A 75 3.31 -6.82 -17.72
N PHE A 76 4.20 -7.33 -18.59
CA PHE A 76 4.27 -8.73 -19.02
C PHE A 76 5.42 -9.55 -18.39
N ILE A 77 6.24 -8.95 -17.52
CA ILE A 77 7.32 -9.70 -16.87
C ILE A 77 6.71 -10.51 -15.71
N ARG A 78 6.91 -11.82 -15.73
CA ARG A 78 6.43 -12.70 -14.66
C ARG A 78 7.03 -12.26 -13.30
N PRO A 79 6.26 -12.25 -12.19
CA PRO A 79 6.77 -11.85 -10.89
C PRO A 79 8.06 -12.57 -10.46
N ARG A 80 8.16 -13.88 -10.74
CA ARG A 80 9.40 -14.66 -10.48
C ARG A 80 10.63 -14.07 -11.19
N THR A 81 10.44 -13.57 -12.40
CA THR A 81 11.54 -12.95 -13.16
C THR A 81 11.91 -11.58 -12.58
N LYS A 82 10.94 -10.81 -12.10
CA LYS A 82 11.20 -9.54 -11.40
C LYS A 82 12.05 -9.80 -10.15
N ILE A 83 11.68 -10.79 -9.32
CA ILE A 83 12.42 -11.19 -8.11
C ILE A 83 13.87 -11.60 -8.47
N LEU A 84 14.05 -12.44 -9.48
CA LEU A 84 15.39 -12.85 -9.93
C LEU A 84 16.22 -11.65 -10.40
N LEU A 85 15.60 -10.67 -11.06
CA LEU A 85 16.27 -9.44 -11.48
C LEU A 85 16.68 -8.58 -10.27
N TYR A 86 15.83 -8.46 -9.26
CA TYR A 86 16.17 -7.74 -8.01
C TYR A 86 17.29 -8.44 -7.26
N ILE A 87 17.22 -9.76 -7.06
CA ILE A 87 18.29 -10.53 -6.43
C ILE A 87 19.58 -10.41 -7.25
N GLY A 88 19.52 -10.60 -8.56
CA GLY A 88 20.69 -10.51 -9.46
C GLY A 88 21.33 -9.12 -9.43
N SER A 89 20.53 -8.06 -9.36
CA SER A 89 21.04 -6.68 -9.26
C SER A 89 21.61 -6.33 -7.88
N SER A 90 21.23 -7.04 -6.83
CA SER A 90 21.76 -6.82 -5.47
C SER A 90 23.05 -7.60 -5.18
N LEU A 91 23.35 -8.67 -5.92
CA LEU A 91 24.58 -9.44 -5.75
C LEU A 91 25.88 -8.61 -5.92
N PRO A 92 25.99 -7.68 -6.87
CA PRO A 92 27.15 -6.81 -6.99
C PRO A 92 27.37 -5.94 -5.75
N PHE A 93 26.29 -5.42 -5.11
CA PHE A 93 26.41 -4.65 -3.87
C PHE A 93 26.90 -5.50 -2.70
N LEU A 94 26.41 -6.74 -2.60
CA LEU A 94 26.89 -7.69 -1.60
C LEU A 94 28.38 -7.99 -1.78
N TYR A 95 28.81 -8.17 -3.02
CA TYR A 95 30.22 -8.38 -3.36
C TYR A 95 31.08 -7.15 -2.96
N LEU A 96 30.68 -5.95 -3.35
CA LEU A 96 31.36 -4.71 -2.96
C LEU A 96 31.40 -4.54 -1.44
N TYR A 97 30.33 -4.93 -0.75
CA TYR A 97 30.28 -4.94 0.70
C TYR A 97 31.36 -5.85 1.29
N ILE A 98 31.45 -7.08 0.84
CA ILE A 98 32.43 -8.06 1.34
C ILE A 98 33.85 -7.57 1.09
N VAL A 99 34.11 -7.08 -0.12
CA VAL A 99 35.42 -6.57 -0.51
C VAL A 99 35.78 -5.33 0.33
N ARG A 100 34.89 -4.35 0.49
CA ARG A 100 35.12 -3.15 1.29
C ARG A 100 35.28 -3.47 2.77
N TYR A 101 34.48 -4.38 3.33
CA TYR A 101 34.64 -4.80 4.72
C TYR A 101 36.02 -5.41 4.97
N HIS A 102 36.52 -6.19 4.03
CA HIS A 102 37.85 -6.78 4.12
C HIS A 102 38.95 -5.71 4.10
N TYR A 103 38.81 -4.72 3.22
CA TYR A 103 39.74 -3.59 3.14
C TYR A 103 39.67 -2.67 4.36
N TRP A 104 38.48 -2.34 4.81
CA TRP A 104 38.28 -1.49 5.99
C TRP A 104 38.95 -2.10 7.24
N LYS A 105 38.87 -3.41 7.39
CA LYS A 105 39.51 -4.10 8.51
C LYS A 105 41.06 -4.02 8.46
N GLN A 106 41.64 -3.84 7.29
CA GLN A 106 43.10 -3.72 7.12
C GLN A 106 43.63 -2.28 7.18
N SER A 107 42.80 -1.27 6.88
CA SER A 107 43.23 0.14 6.74
C SER A 107 42.83 1.03 7.91
N TYR A 108 42.80 0.52 9.13
CA TYR A 108 42.29 1.21 10.32
C TYR A 108 42.97 2.53 10.71
N LEU A 109 43.99 3.04 10.02
CA LEU A 109 44.88 4.07 10.51
C LEU A 109 44.89 5.40 9.78
N VAL A 110 44.25 5.58 8.64
CA VAL A 110 44.23 6.88 7.94
C VAL A 110 42.85 7.16 7.32
N PHE A 111 41.96 7.84 8.06
CA PHE A 111 40.70 8.32 7.55
C PHE A 111 40.85 9.72 6.94
N ASP A 112 40.95 9.80 5.63
CA ASP A 112 40.71 11.04 4.88
C ASP A 112 39.18 11.33 4.81
N ILE A 113 38.83 12.60 4.51
CA ILE A 113 37.43 13.05 4.39
C ILE A 113 36.66 12.21 3.34
N PHE A 114 37.33 11.76 2.29
CA PHE A 114 36.76 10.87 1.25
C PHE A 114 36.43 9.47 1.79
N ASP A 115 37.20 8.96 2.74
CA ASP A 115 36.91 7.68 3.38
C ASP A 115 35.68 7.77 4.28
N ARG A 116 35.45 8.90 4.95
CA ARG A 116 34.24 9.16 5.74
C ARG A 116 32.99 9.24 4.88
N ILE A 117 33.06 9.93 3.75
CA ILE A 117 31.98 10.00 2.76
C ILE A 117 31.68 8.60 2.21
N ASN A 118 32.68 7.84 1.83
CA ASN A 118 32.53 6.47 1.36
C ASN A 118 31.94 5.55 2.43
N TYR A 119 32.29 5.73 3.71
CA TYR A 119 31.72 4.98 4.81
C TYR A 119 30.20 5.26 4.97
N ILE A 120 29.79 6.52 4.86
CA ILE A 120 28.37 6.91 4.88
C ILE A 120 27.63 6.27 3.72
N PHE A 121 28.16 6.35 2.50
CA PHE A 121 27.55 5.68 1.33
C PHE A 121 27.51 4.16 1.48
N PHE A 122 28.51 3.57 2.10
CA PHE A 122 28.53 2.15 2.40
C PHE A 122 27.40 1.75 3.37
N ILE A 123 27.27 2.46 4.50
CA ILE A 123 26.17 2.22 5.46
C ILE A 123 24.83 2.39 4.76
N PHE A 124 24.65 3.46 4.00
CA PHE A 124 23.42 3.69 3.23
C PHE A 124 23.13 2.55 2.25
N SER A 125 24.15 2.07 1.54
CA SER A 125 24.00 0.93 0.60
C SER A 125 23.60 -0.36 1.32
N VAL A 126 24.07 -0.60 2.53
CA VAL A 126 23.67 -1.74 3.36
C VAL A 126 22.19 -1.64 3.74
N PHE A 127 21.74 -0.46 4.18
CA PHE A 127 20.31 -0.25 4.50
C PHE A 127 19.43 -0.45 3.27
N VAL A 128 19.83 0.11 2.13
CA VAL A 128 19.10 -0.05 0.86
C VAL A 128 19.05 -1.54 0.45
N PHE A 129 20.16 -2.25 0.56
CA PHE A 129 20.22 -3.68 0.27
C PHE A 129 19.30 -4.49 1.19
N LEU A 130 19.34 -4.25 2.50
CA LEU A 130 18.49 -4.93 3.46
C LEU A 130 17.02 -4.64 3.20
N TYR A 131 16.67 -3.38 2.94
CA TYR A 131 15.32 -2.97 2.59
C TYR A 131 14.79 -3.73 1.37
N PHE A 132 15.51 -3.71 0.24
CA PHE A 132 15.10 -4.42 -0.97
C PHE A 132 15.10 -5.94 -0.80
N THR A 133 15.97 -6.47 0.03
CA THR A 133 15.98 -7.92 0.33
C THR A 133 14.74 -8.32 1.10
N VAL A 134 14.37 -7.55 2.12
CA VAL A 134 13.15 -7.78 2.90
C VAL A 134 11.92 -7.64 2.01
N GLU A 135 11.83 -6.60 1.19
CA GLU A 135 10.73 -6.46 0.22
C GLU A 135 10.67 -7.64 -0.77
N ALA A 136 11.80 -8.05 -1.31
CA ALA A 136 11.84 -9.18 -2.23
C ALA A 136 11.37 -10.49 -1.57
N VAL A 137 11.73 -10.71 -0.30
CA VAL A 137 11.27 -11.87 0.48
C VAL A 137 9.77 -11.80 0.73
N ILE A 138 9.25 -10.62 1.12
CA ILE A 138 7.81 -10.40 1.33
C ILE A 138 7.04 -10.65 0.02
N LEU A 139 7.50 -10.07 -1.09
CA LEU A 139 6.90 -10.26 -2.41
C LEU A 139 6.94 -11.73 -2.85
N TRP A 140 8.07 -12.40 -2.65
CA TRP A 140 8.24 -13.82 -3.00
C TRP A 140 7.33 -14.72 -2.16
N TYR A 141 7.30 -14.49 -0.85
CA TYR A 141 6.46 -15.25 0.08
C TYR A 141 4.97 -15.05 -0.24
N SER A 142 4.55 -13.81 -0.38
CA SER A 142 3.17 -13.46 -0.75
C SER A 142 2.75 -14.08 -2.08
N TYR A 143 3.65 -14.07 -3.07
CA TYR A 143 3.39 -14.66 -4.38
C TYR A 143 3.27 -16.20 -4.33
N ASN A 144 4.15 -16.87 -3.57
CA ASN A 144 4.14 -18.35 -3.49
C ASN A 144 3.05 -18.88 -2.58
N LYS A 145 2.68 -18.13 -1.53
CA LYS A 145 1.57 -18.46 -0.64
C LYS A 145 0.23 -17.92 -1.12
N ARG A 146 0.22 -17.28 -2.29
CA ARG A 146 -0.95 -16.74 -2.95
C ARG A 146 -1.99 -17.86 -3.21
N GLN A 147 -2.60 -18.35 -2.16
CA GLN A 147 -4.00 -18.73 -2.27
C GLN A 147 -4.70 -17.41 -2.58
N LYS A 148 -5.22 -17.28 -3.78
CA LYS A 148 -6.13 -16.21 -4.11
C LYS A 148 -7.36 -16.41 -3.26
N ILE A 149 -7.35 -15.85 -2.06
CA ILE A 149 -8.52 -15.85 -1.21
C ILE A 149 -9.44 -14.80 -1.83
N THR A 150 -10.45 -15.28 -2.53
CA THR A 150 -11.50 -14.42 -3.09
C THR A 150 -12.77 -14.61 -2.26
N ALA A 151 -13.51 -13.54 -2.05
CA ALA A 151 -14.80 -13.64 -1.36
C ALA A 151 -15.78 -14.51 -2.15
N LEU A 152 -15.65 -14.54 -3.48
CA LEU A 152 -16.47 -15.39 -4.36
C LEU A 152 -16.19 -16.91 -4.19
N ASP A 153 -15.03 -17.29 -3.63
CA ASP A 153 -14.77 -18.71 -3.30
C ASP A 153 -15.75 -19.20 -2.22
N PHE A 154 -16.38 -18.30 -1.47
CA PHE A 154 -17.33 -18.59 -0.39
C PHE A 154 -18.79 -18.35 -0.78
N LYS A 155 -19.09 -18.08 -2.06
CA LYS A 155 -20.45 -17.78 -2.55
C LYS A 155 -21.48 -18.90 -2.26
N ASP A 156 -21.01 -20.14 -2.17
CA ASP A 156 -21.85 -21.32 -1.90
C ASP A 156 -21.97 -21.58 -0.39
N GLU A 157 -21.27 -20.83 0.46
CA GLU A 157 -21.43 -20.92 1.91
C GLU A 157 -22.74 -20.25 2.34
N LYS A 158 -23.38 -20.85 3.34
CA LYS A 158 -24.61 -20.29 3.89
C LYS A 158 -24.32 -18.95 4.57
N ILE A 159 -24.89 -17.87 4.03
CA ILE A 159 -24.86 -16.56 4.69
C ILE A 159 -25.62 -16.67 6.01
N LYS A 160 -24.93 -16.44 7.12
CA LYS A 160 -25.47 -16.52 8.48
C LYS A 160 -26.03 -15.18 8.93
N LYS A 161 -25.41 -14.08 8.48
CA LYS A 161 -25.73 -12.71 8.84
C LYS A 161 -25.77 -11.83 7.59
N GLN A 162 -26.73 -10.92 7.55
CA GLN A 162 -26.75 -9.81 6.61
C GLN A 162 -26.28 -8.59 7.39
N PHE A 163 -24.99 -8.25 7.29
CA PHE A 163 -24.42 -7.13 8.04
C PHE A 163 -25.07 -5.80 7.62
N HIS A 164 -25.26 -4.90 8.58
CA HIS A 164 -25.60 -3.52 8.30
C HIS A 164 -24.32 -2.76 7.96
N ILE A 165 -24.24 -2.20 6.75
CA ILE A 165 -23.04 -1.49 6.27
C ILE A 165 -23.32 0.00 6.25
N TYR A 166 -22.60 0.75 7.09
CA TYR A 166 -22.63 2.21 7.14
C TYR A 166 -21.38 2.75 6.47
N VAL A 167 -21.55 3.37 5.32
CA VAL A 167 -20.46 3.98 4.54
C VAL A 167 -20.34 5.43 4.90
N LEU A 168 -19.17 5.85 5.37
CA LEU A 168 -18.79 7.23 5.65
C LEU A 168 -17.94 7.76 4.50
N ILE A 169 -18.34 8.88 3.91
CA ILE A 169 -17.66 9.53 2.79
C ILE A 169 -17.27 10.94 3.23
N PRO A 170 -16.02 11.16 3.69
CA PRO A 170 -15.53 12.51 3.95
C PRO A 170 -15.52 13.31 2.64
N CYS A 171 -16.10 14.50 2.63
CA CYS A 171 -16.24 15.35 1.47
C CYS A 171 -15.83 16.80 1.79
N LEU A 172 -14.86 17.32 1.06
CA LEU A 172 -14.47 18.74 1.11
C LEU A 172 -14.04 19.18 -0.30
N ASN A 173 -14.90 19.94 -0.96
CA ASN A 173 -14.65 20.47 -2.32
C ASN A 173 -14.41 19.37 -3.37
N GLU A 174 -15.36 18.44 -3.49
CA GLU A 174 -15.31 17.27 -4.37
C GLU A 174 -16.35 17.33 -5.52
N GLU A 175 -16.72 18.53 -5.97
CA GLU A 175 -17.79 18.75 -7.00
C GLU A 175 -17.59 17.95 -8.29
N LEU A 176 -16.33 17.65 -8.65
CA LEU A 176 -15.98 16.96 -9.89
C LEU A 176 -16.20 15.45 -9.83
N VAL A 177 -16.14 14.85 -8.65
CA VAL A 177 -16.07 13.38 -8.49
C VAL A 177 -17.19 12.79 -7.64
N ILE A 178 -17.70 13.52 -6.64
CA ILE A 178 -18.64 13.00 -5.63
C ILE A 178 -19.89 12.35 -6.25
N GLN A 179 -20.46 12.93 -7.31
CA GLN A 179 -21.65 12.39 -7.95
C GLN A 179 -21.40 11.03 -8.60
N THR A 180 -20.23 10.85 -9.22
CA THR A 180 -19.83 9.58 -9.84
C THR A 180 -19.62 8.52 -8.78
N THR A 181 -18.99 8.87 -7.68
CA THR A 181 -18.76 8.01 -6.52
C THR A 181 -20.08 7.53 -5.93
N LEU A 182 -20.97 8.44 -5.58
CA LEU A 182 -22.28 8.11 -5.01
C LEU A 182 -23.11 7.23 -5.95
N LYS A 183 -23.15 7.51 -7.25
CA LYS A 183 -23.83 6.67 -8.23
C LYS A 183 -23.25 5.25 -8.28
N SER A 184 -21.94 5.09 -8.15
CA SER A 184 -21.30 3.78 -8.16
C SER A 184 -21.60 2.97 -6.88
N ILE A 185 -21.65 3.63 -5.74
CA ILE A 185 -21.98 3.03 -4.44
C ILE A 185 -23.45 2.61 -4.42
N LEU A 186 -24.35 3.53 -4.76
CA LEU A 186 -25.80 3.31 -4.71
C LEU A 186 -26.31 2.35 -5.79
N LYS A 187 -25.52 2.09 -6.82
CA LYS A 187 -25.82 1.05 -7.81
C LYS A 187 -25.73 -0.37 -7.22
N ASN A 188 -25.03 -0.55 -6.11
CA ASN A 188 -25.01 -1.81 -5.39
C ASN A 188 -26.41 -2.07 -4.78
N ASN A 189 -26.96 -3.25 -5.08
CA ASN A 189 -28.27 -3.66 -4.56
C ASN A 189 -28.10 -4.44 -3.23
N TYR A 190 -27.47 -3.77 -2.24
CA TYR A 190 -27.30 -4.34 -0.90
C TYR A 190 -28.36 -3.75 0.03
N GLU A 191 -29.18 -4.62 0.65
CA GLU A 191 -30.37 -4.21 1.39
C GLU A 191 -30.05 -3.34 2.61
N ASN A 192 -29.10 -3.78 3.45
CA ASN A 192 -28.73 -3.10 4.70
C ASN A 192 -27.58 -2.10 4.48
N LEU A 193 -27.70 -1.24 3.47
CA LEU A 193 -26.69 -0.21 3.13
C LEU A 193 -27.19 1.17 3.52
N VAL A 194 -26.39 1.88 4.30
CA VAL A 194 -26.57 3.31 4.60
C VAL A 194 -25.33 4.06 4.14
N VAL A 195 -25.50 5.11 3.35
CA VAL A 195 -24.43 5.93 2.80
C VAL A 195 -24.53 7.32 3.40
N THR A 196 -23.49 7.77 4.08
CA THR A 196 -23.46 9.06 4.75
C THR A 196 -22.29 9.89 4.22
N VAL A 197 -22.61 10.95 3.51
CA VAL A 197 -21.62 11.96 3.11
C VAL A 197 -21.41 12.93 4.28
N ILE A 198 -20.17 13.16 4.63
CA ILE A 198 -19.76 14.11 5.68
C ILE A 198 -19.21 15.35 4.96
N ASP A 199 -20.07 16.34 4.73
CA ASP A 199 -19.64 17.62 4.17
C ASP A 199 -18.91 18.46 5.21
N ASP A 200 -17.61 18.65 5.02
CA ASP A 200 -16.75 19.37 5.96
C ASP A 200 -16.67 20.89 5.65
N ALA A 201 -17.83 21.50 5.39
CA ALA A 201 -18.02 22.89 4.99
C ALA A 201 -17.40 23.20 3.61
N SER A 202 -17.81 22.43 2.60
CA SER A 202 -17.47 22.70 1.20
C SER A 202 -17.98 24.06 0.76
N ASP A 203 -17.20 24.76 -0.04
CA ASP A 203 -17.52 26.09 -0.61
C ASP A 203 -17.65 26.07 -2.15
N ASP A 204 -17.53 24.86 -2.74
CA ASP A 204 -17.81 24.58 -4.15
C ASP A 204 -19.24 24.04 -4.36
N ARG A 205 -19.50 23.40 -5.49
CA ARG A 205 -20.80 22.82 -5.84
C ARG A 205 -21.01 21.38 -5.33
N SER A 206 -20.19 20.89 -4.40
CA SER A 206 -20.30 19.51 -3.90
C SER A 206 -21.69 19.21 -3.35
N LEU A 207 -22.24 20.07 -2.49
CA LEU A 207 -23.58 19.88 -1.92
C LEU A 207 -24.69 19.90 -2.98
N GLU A 208 -24.59 20.79 -3.98
CA GLU A 208 -25.51 20.82 -5.11
C GLU A 208 -25.50 19.46 -5.83
N LYS A 209 -24.31 18.95 -6.13
CA LYS A 209 -24.13 17.66 -6.82
C LYS A 209 -24.66 16.46 -6.03
N ILE A 210 -24.55 16.49 -4.72
CA ILE A 210 -25.11 15.46 -3.84
C ILE A 210 -26.62 15.53 -3.85
N SER A 211 -27.21 16.73 -3.77
CA SER A 211 -28.67 16.93 -3.75
C SER A 211 -29.40 16.48 -5.02
N GLU A 212 -28.68 16.37 -6.15
CA GLU A 212 -29.23 15.82 -7.40
C GLU A 212 -29.52 14.30 -7.31
N ILE A 213 -29.01 13.61 -6.29
CA ILE A 213 -29.17 12.16 -6.12
C ILE A 213 -30.33 11.90 -5.17
N GLN A 214 -31.36 11.20 -5.69
CA GLN A 214 -32.54 10.79 -4.91
C GLN A 214 -32.44 9.28 -4.61
N ASP A 215 -31.95 8.94 -3.42
CA ASP A 215 -31.90 7.57 -2.93
C ASP A 215 -32.11 7.57 -1.39
N SER A 216 -33.02 6.76 -0.92
CA SER A 216 -33.39 6.71 0.51
C SER A 216 -32.25 6.22 1.43
N ARG A 217 -31.23 5.60 0.88
CA ARG A 217 -30.04 5.13 1.60
C ARG A 217 -29.00 6.23 1.78
N LEU A 218 -29.13 7.36 1.09
CA LEU A 218 -28.17 8.47 1.11
C LEU A 218 -28.55 9.50 2.19
N ASN A 219 -27.64 9.74 3.11
CA ASN A 219 -27.70 10.78 4.13
C ASN A 219 -26.57 11.79 3.93
N VAL A 220 -26.79 13.02 4.36
CA VAL A 220 -25.77 14.08 4.35
C VAL A 220 -25.67 14.68 5.73
N LEU A 221 -24.50 14.58 6.33
CA LEU A 221 -24.16 15.25 7.58
C LEU A 221 -23.27 16.45 7.25
N ARG A 222 -23.72 17.64 7.63
CA ARG A 222 -23.02 18.88 7.32
C ARG A 222 -22.36 19.46 8.55
N ARG A 223 -21.03 19.64 8.50
CA ARG A 223 -20.27 20.36 9.51
C ARG A 223 -20.20 21.85 9.13
N ILE A 224 -20.07 22.70 10.13
CA ILE A 224 -19.96 24.16 9.96
C ILE A 224 -18.75 24.69 10.72
N LYS A 225 -18.17 25.79 10.23
CA LYS A 225 -17.10 26.51 10.96
C LYS A 225 -17.65 27.06 12.27
N PRO A 226 -16.88 27.09 13.37
CA PRO A 226 -15.46 26.80 13.46
C PRO A 226 -15.09 25.32 13.63
N ASN A 227 -16.05 24.40 13.67
CA ASN A 227 -15.81 22.97 13.94
C ASN A 227 -15.43 22.16 12.69
N ALA A 228 -15.78 22.64 11.49
CA ALA A 228 -15.37 22.04 10.23
C ALA A 228 -13.91 22.35 9.87
N GLN A 229 -13.35 21.56 8.92
CA GLN A 229 -12.00 21.70 8.35
C GLN A 229 -10.87 21.55 9.39
N LYS A 230 -11.07 20.67 10.38
CA LYS A 230 -10.07 20.34 11.41
C LYS A 230 -9.38 18.99 11.18
N GLY A 231 -9.46 18.46 9.96
CA GLY A 231 -8.90 17.18 9.58
C GLY A 231 -9.91 16.06 9.39
N LYS A 232 -9.53 15.08 8.58
CA LYS A 232 -10.38 13.94 8.19
C LYS A 232 -10.80 13.12 9.41
N GLY A 233 -9.87 12.81 10.33
CA GLY A 233 -10.17 12.05 11.55
C GLY A 233 -11.23 12.71 12.40
N THR A 234 -11.17 14.04 12.60
CA THR A 234 -12.17 14.80 13.36
C THR A 234 -13.55 14.75 12.68
N ALA A 235 -13.61 14.80 11.35
CA ALA A 235 -14.87 14.68 10.60
C ALA A 235 -15.47 13.28 10.74
N LEU A 236 -14.63 12.24 10.64
CA LEU A 236 -15.04 10.85 10.79
C LEU A 236 -15.58 10.55 12.20
N ASN A 237 -14.88 11.00 13.26
CA ASN A 237 -15.35 10.80 14.64
C ASN A 237 -16.69 11.48 14.87
N TRP A 238 -16.85 12.71 14.39
CA TRP A 238 -18.12 13.43 14.54
C TRP A 238 -19.30 12.69 13.90
N ALA A 239 -19.12 12.12 12.71
CA ALA A 239 -20.15 11.31 12.05
C ALA A 239 -20.33 9.95 12.72
N TYR A 240 -19.25 9.32 13.17
CA TYR A 240 -19.25 8.04 13.86
C TYR A 240 -20.12 8.08 15.12
N TYR A 241 -20.02 9.12 15.94
CA TYR A 241 -20.83 9.24 17.15
C TYR A 241 -22.32 9.38 16.82
N GLN A 242 -22.68 10.21 15.85
CA GLN A 242 -24.09 10.36 15.44
C GLN A 242 -24.67 9.06 14.88
N ILE A 243 -23.90 8.34 14.06
CA ILE A 243 -24.35 7.06 13.49
C ILE A 243 -24.41 5.98 14.58
N SER A 244 -23.48 5.97 15.53
CA SER A 244 -23.50 5.01 16.65
C SER A 244 -24.74 5.19 17.53
N GLU A 245 -25.15 6.43 17.77
CA GLU A 245 -26.39 6.74 18.49
C GLU A 245 -27.63 6.23 17.72
N GLN A 246 -27.72 6.50 16.42
CA GLN A 246 -28.80 6.01 15.56
C GLN A 246 -28.85 4.47 15.52
N ILE A 247 -27.73 3.78 15.47
CA ILE A 247 -27.62 2.31 15.49
C ILE A 247 -28.15 1.77 16.83
N GLN A 248 -27.75 2.41 17.92
CA GLN A 248 -28.20 2.05 19.27
C GLN A 248 -29.74 2.25 19.43
N GLU A 249 -30.27 3.38 18.98
CA GLU A 249 -31.72 3.64 18.97
C GLU A 249 -32.51 2.64 18.12
N ALA A 250 -31.94 2.21 17.01
CA ALA A 250 -32.51 1.18 16.14
C ALA A 250 -32.42 -0.24 16.74
N GLY A 251 -31.73 -0.42 17.87
CA GLY A 251 -31.54 -1.73 18.53
C GLY A 251 -30.68 -2.70 17.74
N ILE A 252 -29.79 -2.22 16.86
CA ILE A 252 -28.92 -3.06 16.05
C ILE A 252 -27.66 -3.39 16.86
N ALA A 253 -27.32 -4.68 16.94
CA ALA A 253 -26.15 -5.11 17.70
C ALA A 253 -24.83 -4.66 17.02
N PRO A 254 -23.88 -4.06 17.77
CA PRO A 254 -22.63 -3.55 17.19
C PRO A 254 -21.79 -4.59 16.42
N GLU A 255 -21.86 -5.86 16.76
CA GLU A 255 -21.22 -6.98 16.06
C GLU A 255 -21.84 -7.30 14.71
N ASP A 256 -23.03 -6.77 14.42
CA ASP A 256 -23.73 -6.94 13.14
C ASP A 256 -23.58 -5.71 12.23
N VAL A 257 -22.78 -4.74 12.65
CA VAL A 257 -22.55 -3.49 11.93
C VAL A 257 -21.11 -3.38 11.46
N LEU A 258 -20.95 -3.01 10.18
CA LEU A 258 -19.67 -2.65 9.58
C LEU A 258 -19.65 -1.15 9.28
N ILE A 259 -18.66 -0.45 9.83
CA ILE A 259 -18.35 0.93 9.45
C ILE A 259 -17.32 0.89 8.32
N ALA A 260 -17.67 1.49 7.20
CA ALA A 260 -16.83 1.59 6.01
C ALA A 260 -16.41 3.04 5.77
N ILE A 261 -15.14 3.25 5.40
CA ILE A 261 -14.65 4.54 4.93
C ILE A 261 -14.35 4.44 3.45
N ILE A 262 -14.96 5.32 2.65
CA ILE A 262 -14.76 5.39 1.21
C ILE A 262 -14.53 6.86 0.84
N ASP A 263 -13.45 7.12 0.10
CA ASP A 263 -13.10 8.48 -0.33
C ASP A 263 -14.04 8.96 -1.45
N ALA A 264 -14.20 10.28 -1.56
CA ALA A 264 -15.16 10.94 -2.46
C ALA A 264 -14.84 10.75 -3.96
N ASP A 265 -13.66 10.24 -4.32
CA ASP A 265 -13.20 9.98 -5.69
C ASP A 265 -13.22 8.50 -6.09
N THR A 266 -13.93 7.67 -5.32
CA THR A 266 -13.92 6.21 -5.44
C THR A 266 -15.01 5.69 -6.38
N LYS A 267 -14.69 4.62 -7.10
CA LYS A 267 -15.65 3.87 -7.89
C LYS A 267 -15.66 2.39 -7.47
N LEU A 268 -16.86 1.84 -7.29
CA LEU A 268 -17.08 0.46 -6.84
C LEU A 268 -17.64 -0.43 -7.94
N ASP A 269 -17.38 -1.74 -7.79
CA ASP A 269 -18.06 -2.79 -8.54
C ASP A 269 -19.51 -3.01 -8.04
N ASN A 270 -20.39 -3.58 -8.87
CA ASN A 270 -21.82 -3.71 -8.57
C ASN A 270 -22.14 -4.67 -7.43
N ASN A 271 -21.28 -5.63 -7.12
CA ASN A 271 -21.46 -6.63 -6.08
C ASN A 271 -20.43 -6.47 -4.94
N TYR A 272 -19.92 -5.26 -4.77
CA TYR A 272 -18.87 -4.98 -3.82
C TYR A 272 -19.26 -5.28 -2.37
N PHE A 273 -20.42 -4.78 -1.92
CA PHE A 273 -20.87 -5.01 -0.54
C PHE A 273 -21.32 -6.45 -0.28
N GLU A 274 -21.80 -7.16 -1.29
CA GLU A 274 -22.09 -8.60 -1.19
C GLU A 274 -20.81 -9.39 -0.92
N LYS A 275 -19.73 -9.08 -1.64
CA LYS A 275 -18.42 -9.71 -1.41
C LYS A 275 -17.88 -9.41 -0.01
N VAL A 276 -18.02 -8.18 0.47
CA VAL A 276 -17.67 -7.82 1.84
C VAL A 276 -18.47 -8.64 2.84
N ASN A 277 -19.79 -8.72 2.66
CA ASN A 277 -20.66 -9.53 3.52
C ASN A 277 -20.26 -11.03 3.53
N MET A 278 -19.93 -11.60 2.37
CA MET A 278 -19.43 -12.98 2.26
C MET A 278 -18.12 -13.16 3.06
N ALA A 279 -17.18 -12.24 2.95
CA ALA A 279 -15.91 -12.30 3.65
C ALA A 279 -16.10 -12.33 5.19
N PHE A 280 -16.94 -11.46 5.74
CA PHE A 280 -17.24 -11.43 7.18
C PHE A 280 -18.10 -12.62 7.66
N ASN A 281 -18.89 -13.24 6.77
CA ASN A 281 -19.62 -14.46 7.09
C ASN A 281 -18.72 -15.71 7.07
N HIS A 282 -17.76 -15.76 6.16
CA HIS A 282 -16.79 -16.85 6.07
C HIS A 282 -15.94 -16.93 7.35
N ASP A 283 -15.47 -15.79 7.81
CA ASP A 283 -14.63 -15.71 9.00
C ASP A 283 -15.27 -14.84 10.10
N ALA A 284 -15.93 -15.50 11.05
CA ALA A 284 -16.60 -14.81 12.16
C ALA A 284 -15.63 -14.00 13.05
N LYS A 285 -14.33 -14.37 13.07
CA LYS A 285 -13.28 -13.65 13.81
C LYS A 285 -12.79 -12.41 13.09
N LEU A 286 -13.13 -12.22 11.82
CA LEU A 286 -12.73 -11.06 11.06
C LEU A 286 -13.29 -9.78 11.72
N THR A 287 -12.39 -8.86 12.09
CA THR A 287 -12.75 -7.59 12.72
C THR A 287 -12.65 -6.43 11.75
N GLY A 288 -11.77 -6.53 10.76
CA GLY A 288 -11.59 -5.51 9.73
C GLY A 288 -11.21 -6.08 8.37
N LEU A 289 -11.45 -5.29 7.34
CA LEU A 289 -11.11 -5.60 5.96
C LEU A 289 -10.60 -4.34 5.28
N GLN A 290 -9.52 -4.48 4.51
CA GLN A 290 -9.02 -3.44 3.63
C GLN A 290 -9.20 -3.88 2.18
N SER A 291 -9.91 -3.10 1.39
CA SER A 291 -10.04 -3.34 -0.05
C SER A 291 -8.73 -3.05 -0.77
N LYS A 292 -8.51 -3.75 -1.86
CA LYS A 292 -7.44 -3.38 -2.80
C LYS A 292 -7.76 -2.05 -3.46
N VAL A 293 -6.74 -1.26 -3.66
CA VAL A 293 -6.85 0.01 -4.39
C VAL A 293 -6.26 -0.17 -5.78
N ARG A 294 -6.99 0.25 -6.79
CA ARG A 294 -6.57 0.37 -8.19
C ARG A 294 -6.66 1.83 -8.59
N VAL A 295 -5.63 2.32 -9.23
CA VAL A 295 -5.63 3.70 -9.75
C VAL A 295 -5.98 3.65 -11.23
N THR A 296 -7.11 4.26 -11.56
CA THR A 296 -7.60 4.37 -12.94
C THR A 296 -7.23 5.72 -13.53
N ASN A 297 -7.62 6.07 -14.75
CA ASN A 297 -7.34 7.34 -15.44
C ASN A 297 -5.85 7.63 -15.81
N LEU A 298 -4.94 6.70 -15.56
CA LEU A 298 -3.51 6.87 -15.87
C LEU A 298 -3.19 6.39 -17.30
N LEU A 299 -3.56 7.16 -18.30
CA LEU A 299 -3.31 6.82 -19.71
C LEU A 299 -1.82 6.83 -20.07
N LYS A 300 -1.01 7.66 -19.39
CA LYS A 300 0.41 7.88 -19.70
C LYS A 300 1.37 7.45 -18.58
N ASP A 301 0.93 7.49 -17.33
CA ASP A 301 1.76 7.16 -16.17
C ASP A 301 1.08 6.09 -15.30
N ALA A 302 1.53 4.85 -15.46
CA ALA A 302 1.04 3.72 -14.68
C ALA A 302 1.78 3.54 -13.33
N SER A 303 2.64 4.48 -12.93
CA SER A 303 3.48 4.34 -11.74
C SER A 303 2.66 4.27 -10.47
N GLN A 304 1.62 5.09 -10.33
CA GLN A 304 0.74 5.09 -9.18
C GLN A 304 -0.07 3.78 -9.09
N ASP A 305 -0.63 3.27 -10.20
CA ASP A 305 -1.33 1.97 -10.18
C ASP A 305 -0.36 0.82 -9.89
N LEU A 306 0.89 0.89 -10.36
CA LEU A 306 1.91 -0.10 -10.05
C LEU A 306 2.25 -0.11 -8.55
N GLU A 307 2.39 1.05 -7.93
CA GLU A 307 2.63 1.18 -6.49
C GLU A 307 1.51 0.50 -5.69
N PHE A 308 0.25 0.81 -5.99
CA PHE A 308 -0.90 0.23 -5.27
C PHE A 308 -1.14 -1.24 -5.62
N SER A 309 -1.11 -1.60 -6.89
CA SER A 309 -1.47 -2.95 -7.36
C SER A 309 -0.39 -4.00 -7.11
N GLU A 310 0.87 -3.60 -7.01
CA GLU A 310 2.00 -4.53 -6.84
C GLU A 310 2.63 -4.42 -5.44
N ILE A 311 3.10 -3.23 -5.04
CA ILE A 311 3.88 -3.07 -3.80
C ILE A 311 2.97 -3.10 -2.58
N ILE A 312 1.99 -2.20 -2.52
CA ILE A 312 1.08 -2.10 -1.38
C ILE A 312 0.25 -3.37 -1.26
N ASN A 313 -0.28 -3.87 -2.39
CA ASN A 313 -1.06 -5.10 -2.41
C ASN A 313 -0.25 -6.32 -1.93
N ALA A 314 1.00 -6.48 -2.34
CA ALA A 314 1.84 -7.59 -1.89
C ALA A 314 2.12 -7.52 -0.38
N THR A 315 2.33 -6.32 0.14
CA THR A 315 2.51 -6.08 1.57
C THR A 315 1.24 -6.43 2.35
N GLN A 316 0.07 -6.01 1.89
CA GLN A 316 -1.21 -6.33 2.53
C GLN A 316 -1.55 -7.83 2.45
N MET A 317 -1.19 -8.50 1.35
CA MET A 317 -1.33 -9.96 1.24
C MET A 317 -0.44 -10.69 2.25
N PHE A 318 0.79 -10.22 2.47
CA PHE A 318 1.65 -10.75 3.53
C PHE A 318 1.01 -10.53 4.90
N ARG A 319 0.51 -9.34 5.17
CA ARG A 319 -0.20 -9.00 6.41
C ARG A 319 -1.49 -9.82 6.60
N THR A 320 -2.16 -10.22 5.53
CA THR A 320 -3.32 -11.14 5.62
C THR A 320 -2.92 -12.47 6.26
N LEU A 321 -1.71 -12.99 5.97
CA LEU A 321 -1.22 -14.24 6.56
C LEU A 321 -0.92 -14.13 8.06
N THR A 322 -0.68 -12.92 8.54
CA THR A 322 -0.42 -12.61 9.95
C THR A 322 -1.62 -11.96 10.66
N ASN A 323 -2.76 -11.83 9.98
CA ASN A 323 -3.97 -11.14 10.43
C ASN A 323 -3.79 -9.64 10.76
N THR A 324 -2.73 -9.02 10.23
CA THR A 324 -2.32 -7.63 10.53
C THR A 324 -2.47 -6.68 9.35
N VAL A 325 -3.45 -6.90 8.48
CA VAL A 325 -3.75 -5.99 7.38
C VAL A 325 -4.07 -4.60 7.94
N ALA A 326 -3.30 -3.60 7.51
CA ALA A 326 -3.49 -2.24 7.94
C ALA A 326 -4.55 -1.54 7.08
N PHE A 327 -5.29 -0.64 7.68
CA PHE A 327 -6.20 0.25 6.95
C PHE A 327 -5.42 1.28 6.15
N GLY A 328 -5.96 1.66 5.00
CA GLY A 328 -5.38 2.62 4.06
C GLY A 328 -6.36 3.74 3.69
N GLY A 329 -7.31 4.05 4.58
CA GLY A 329 -8.25 5.15 4.47
C GLY A 329 -9.40 4.92 3.49
N ASN A 330 -9.11 4.43 2.30
CA ASN A 330 -10.11 4.22 1.26
C ASN A 330 -10.45 2.73 1.12
N GLY A 331 -11.73 2.37 1.21
CA GLY A 331 -12.20 0.98 1.14
C GLY A 331 -11.87 0.15 2.37
N GLN A 332 -11.75 0.76 3.53
CA GLN A 332 -11.61 0.06 4.82
C GLN A 332 -12.97 -0.26 5.43
N PHE A 333 -13.06 -1.41 6.10
CA PHE A 333 -14.22 -1.85 6.88
C PHE A 333 -13.76 -2.27 8.26
N CYS A 334 -14.51 -1.89 9.29
CA CYS A 334 -14.28 -2.35 10.65
C CYS A 334 -15.62 -2.63 11.33
N LYS A 335 -15.69 -3.70 12.14
CA LYS A 335 -16.88 -3.92 12.99
C LYS A 335 -17.06 -2.77 13.97
N LEU A 336 -18.28 -2.31 14.15
CA LEU A 336 -18.60 -1.26 15.13
C LEU A 336 -18.19 -1.69 16.54
N SER A 337 -18.41 -2.95 16.90
CA SER A 337 -17.99 -3.49 18.19
C SER A 337 -16.47 -3.39 18.42
N THR A 338 -15.67 -3.55 17.39
CA THR A 338 -14.19 -3.41 17.46
C THR A 338 -13.79 -1.95 17.67
N LEU A 339 -14.45 -1.01 16.98
CA LEU A 339 -14.18 0.42 17.16
C LEU A 339 -14.59 0.89 18.57
N GLN A 340 -15.74 0.43 19.06
CA GLN A 340 -16.21 0.74 20.43
C GLN A 340 -15.29 0.17 21.52
N ALA A 341 -14.69 -0.99 21.28
CA ALA A 341 -13.79 -1.64 22.23
C ALA A 341 -12.48 -0.86 22.47
N LEU A 342 -12.09 0.07 21.57
CA LEU A 342 -10.97 0.99 21.80
C LEU A 342 -11.20 1.92 23.01
N ASN A 343 -12.46 2.21 23.38
CA ASN A 343 -12.84 3.13 24.43
C ASN A 343 -12.27 4.58 24.27
N GLU A 344 -11.97 4.96 23.04
CA GLU A 344 -11.46 6.28 22.65
C GLU A 344 -11.88 6.61 21.22
N ASP A 345 -11.58 7.81 20.75
CA ASP A 345 -11.84 8.23 19.37
C ASP A 345 -11.18 7.28 18.36
N PRO A 346 -11.95 6.65 17.45
CA PRO A 346 -11.36 5.74 16.46
C PRO A 346 -10.30 6.41 15.59
N TRP A 347 -10.53 7.62 15.12
CA TRP A 347 -9.60 8.35 14.26
C TRP A 347 -8.96 9.51 15.01
N THR A 348 -7.64 9.56 15.02
CA THR A 348 -6.88 10.66 15.62
C THR A 348 -6.68 11.80 14.60
N ASP A 349 -5.98 12.84 15.04
CA ASP A 349 -5.53 13.96 14.19
C ASP A 349 -4.25 13.64 13.38
N SER A 350 -3.84 12.36 13.38
CA SER A 350 -2.73 11.89 12.55
C SER A 350 -2.98 12.19 11.07
N LEU A 351 -1.91 12.49 10.33
CA LEU A 351 -1.98 12.68 8.87
C LEU A 351 -2.27 11.37 8.11
N VAL A 352 -2.18 10.23 8.79
CA VAL A 352 -2.56 8.88 8.34
C VAL A 352 -3.42 8.24 9.43
N GLU A 353 -4.60 8.80 9.64
CA GLU A 353 -5.55 8.44 10.69
C GLU A 353 -5.99 6.96 10.63
N ASP A 354 -5.97 6.40 9.44
CA ASP A 354 -6.29 5.02 9.10
C ASP A 354 -5.21 4.04 9.57
N PHE A 355 -3.95 4.34 9.27
CA PHE A 355 -2.81 3.55 9.71
C PHE A 355 -2.60 3.68 11.23
N ASP A 356 -2.84 4.87 11.78
CA ASP A 356 -2.83 5.12 13.22
C ASP A 356 -3.88 4.27 13.93
N LEU A 357 -5.13 4.23 13.42
CA LEU A 357 -6.19 3.36 13.94
C LEU A 357 -5.76 1.88 13.92
N SER A 358 -5.21 1.40 12.80
CA SER A 358 -4.73 0.03 12.69
C SER A 358 -3.66 -0.28 13.74
N THR A 359 -2.72 0.62 13.92
CA THR A 359 -1.62 0.45 14.89
C THR A 359 -2.15 0.38 16.31
N ARG A 360 -3.09 1.27 16.70
CA ARG A 360 -3.71 1.24 18.04
C ARG A 360 -4.52 -0.03 18.27
N LEU A 361 -5.26 -0.49 17.27
CA LEU A 361 -5.99 -1.75 17.34
C LEU A 361 -5.05 -2.94 17.58
N PHE A 362 -3.95 -3.05 16.85
CA PHE A 362 -2.98 -4.15 17.01
C PHE A 362 -2.20 -4.09 18.32
N LEU A 363 -2.04 -2.90 18.92
CA LEU A 363 -1.37 -2.72 20.20
C LEU A 363 -2.32 -2.82 21.40
N SER A 364 -3.62 -2.83 21.17
CA SER A 364 -4.62 -2.99 22.22
C SER A 364 -4.75 -4.45 22.69
N ASP A 365 -5.50 -4.67 23.78
CA ASP A 365 -5.83 -6.01 24.25
C ASP A 365 -7.06 -6.62 23.53
N ILE A 366 -7.51 -5.99 22.42
CA ILE A 366 -8.61 -6.46 21.58
C ILE A 366 -8.10 -7.55 20.64
N GLU A 367 -8.81 -8.68 20.53
CA GLU A 367 -8.50 -9.68 19.50
C GLU A 367 -8.84 -9.11 18.11
N VAL A 368 -7.82 -8.69 17.37
CA VAL A 368 -7.96 -8.08 16.04
C VAL A 368 -7.51 -9.06 14.96
N LYS A 369 -8.35 -9.22 13.96
CA LYS A 369 -8.06 -9.96 12.74
C LYS A 369 -8.51 -9.18 11.53
N ASN A 370 -7.56 -8.61 10.81
CA ASN A 370 -7.82 -7.88 9.58
C ASN A 370 -7.33 -8.66 8.36
N ALA A 371 -8.06 -8.60 7.26
CA ALA A 371 -7.73 -9.30 6.02
C ALA A 371 -7.93 -8.42 4.77
N GLN A 372 -7.38 -8.88 3.66
CA GLN A 372 -7.60 -8.37 2.32
C GLN A 372 -7.97 -9.54 1.40
N PHE A 373 -8.97 -9.35 0.53
CA PHE A 373 -9.43 -10.33 -0.45
C PHE A 373 -9.10 -9.89 -1.87
N ASP A 374 -8.81 -10.85 -2.75
CA ASP A 374 -8.32 -10.56 -4.10
C ASP A 374 -9.36 -9.91 -5.02
N ASP A 375 -10.62 -10.18 -4.77
CA ASP A 375 -11.76 -9.72 -5.57
C ASP A 375 -12.55 -8.56 -4.95
N ILE A 376 -12.14 -8.08 -3.76
CA ILE A 376 -12.69 -6.87 -3.13
C ILE A 376 -11.74 -5.73 -3.40
N TYR A 377 -12.06 -4.92 -4.40
CA TYR A 377 -11.23 -3.79 -4.80
C TYR A 377 -12.07 -2.55 -5.09
N ILE A 378 -11.42 -1.42 -4.96
CA ILE A 378 -11.93 -0.11 -5.33
C ILE A 378 -11.06 0.49 -6.44
N GLU A 379 -11.67 1.34 -7.25
CA GLU A 379 -10.98 2.17 -8.21
C GLU A 379 -10.99 3.61 -7.71
N GLN A 380 -9.85 4.26 -7.72
CA GLN A 380 -9.74 5.68 -7.39
C GLN A 380 -9.04 6.46 -8.49
N THR A 381 -9.24 7.78 -8.48
CA THR A 381 -8.61 8.69 -9.43
C THR A 381 -7.17 8.98 -8.99
N GLY A 382 -6.21 8.79 -9.88
CA GLY A 382 -4.82 9.19 -9.64
C GLY A 382 -4.59 10.67 -9.91
N ILE A 383 -3.52 11.21 -9.32
CA ILE A 383 -3.05 12.59 -9.59
C ILE A 383 -2.37 12.60 -10.95
N ILE A 384 -2.90 13.40 -11.88
CA ILE A 384 -2.42 13.47 -13.26
C ILE A 384 -1.83 14.85 -13.52
N ASN A 385 -0.65 14.88 -14.15
CA ASN A 385 0.04 16.10 -14.60
C ASN A 385 0.29 17.14 -13.49
N ASP A 386 0.24 16.75 -12.23
CA ASP A 386 0.55 17.60 -11.07
C ASP A 386 1.55 16.89 -10.15
N ASN A 387 2.83 17.00 -10.49
CA ASN A 387 3.91 16.42 -9.69
C ASN A 387 4.01 17.08 -8.30
N GLU A 388 3.63 18.34 -8.16
CA GLU A 388 3.68 19.02 -6.87
C GLU A 388 2.62 18.46 -5.91
N ALA A 389 1.39 18.26 -6.38
CA ALA A 389 0.33 17.63 -5.60
C ALA A 389 0.72 16.18 -5.22
N LEU A 390 1.31 15.42 -6.15
CA LEU A 390 1.78 14.07 -5.87
C LEU A 390 2.86 14.05 -4.79
N VAL A 391 3.86 14.93 -4.87
CA VAL A 391 4.92 15.05 -3.87
C VAL A 391 4.33 15.46 -2.52
N LYS A 392 3.44 16.45 -2.47
CA LYS A 392 2.75 16.86 -1.24
C LYS A 392 2.00 15.70 -0.59
N GLN A 393 1.29 14.89 -1.37
CA GLN A 393 0.59 13.70 -0.89
C GLN A 393 1.58 12.69 -0.26
N ARG A 394 2.69 12.38 -0.94
CA ARG A 394 3.71 11.43 -0.43
C ARG A 394 4.43 11.95 0.81
N VAL A 395 4.74 13.24 0.86
CA VAL A 395 5.33 13.89 2.05
C VAL A 395 4.37 13.79 3.24
N ARG A 396 3.07 14.06 3.03
CA ARG A 396 2.04 13.89 4.07
C ARG A 396 1.99 12.47 4.61
N TRP A 397 2.01 11.46 3.73
CA TRP A 397 2.02 10.05 4.15
C TRP A 397 3.29 9.67 4.92
N ALA A 398 4.46 10.10 4.42
CA ALA A 398 5.72 9.87 5.11
C ALA A 398 5.74 10.52 6.50
N GLN A 399 5.27 11.76 6.60
CA GLN A 399 5.16 12.48 7.86
C GLN A 399 4.20 11.78 8.85
N GLY A 400 3.03 11.31 8.36
CA GLY A 400 2.08 10.57 9.18
C GLY A 400 2.66 9.24 9.67
N ASN A 401 3.39 8.50 8.82
CA ASN A 401 4.10 7.28 9.24
C ASN A 401 5.15 7.57 10.33
N ILE A 402 5.87 8.70 10.22
CA ILE A 402 6.81 9.14 11.26
C ILE A 402 6.06 9.47 12.56
N GLN A 403 4.90 10.14 12.48
CA GLN A 403 4.06 10.40 13.67
C GLN A 403 3.65 9.11 14.38
N SER A 404 3.34 8.06 13.62
CA SER A 404 2.98 6.73 14.16
C SER A 404 4.16 6.01 14.83
N SER A 405 5.41 6.46 14.62
CA SER A 405 6.61 5.88 15.27
C SER A 405 6.61 6.05 16.79
N LYS A 406 5.82 6.99 17.33
CA LYS A 406 5.60 7.17 18.78
C LYS A 406 5.19 5.87 19.48
N TYR A 407 4.42 5.02 18.81
CA TYR A 407 3.96 3.75 19.36
C TYR A 407 5.07 2.70 19.52
N PHE A 408 6.19 2.84 18.78
CA PHE A 408 7.36 1.95 18.90
C PHE A 408 8.35 2.39 19.98
N ALA A 409 8.25 3.65 20.44
CA ALA A 409 9.10 4.18 21.49
C ALA A 409 8.61 3.83 22.91
N ASP A 410 7.36 3.42 23.03
CA ASP A 410 6.73 3.02 24.28
C ASP A 410 6.93 1.52 24.56
N ASP A 411 6.80 1.07 25.81
CA ASP A 411 6.93 -0.35 26.23
C ASP A 411 5.98 -1.33 25.51
N SER A 412 5.09 -0.81 24.66
CA SER A 412 4.20 -1.57 23.79
C SER A 412 4.90 -2.53 22.81
N VAL A 413 6.18 -2.30 22.46
CA VAL A 413 6.96 -3.24 21.65
C VAL A 413 7.20 -4.57 22.38
N LYS A 414 7.20 -4.57 23.71
CA LYS A 414 7.33 -5.81 24.50
C LYS A 414 6.11 -6.72 24.37
N LYS A 415 4.91 -6.14 24.26
CA LYS A 415 3.66 -6.91 24.08
C LYS A 415 3.56 -7.64 22.72
N ILE A 416 4.29 -7.18 21.68
CA ILE A 416 4.30 -7.84 20.36
C ILE A 416 5.26 -9.04 20.35
N ALA A 417 6.23 -9.09 21.27
CA ALA A 417 7.25 -10.13 21.34
C ALA A 417 6.85 -11.32 22.25
N GLU A 418 5.82 -11.15 23.06
CA GLU A 418 5.17 -12.20 23.89
C GLU A 418 3.98 -12.83 23.13
#